data_304f18661236aa00117bf149a30d293d
#
_entry.id   304f18661236aa00117bf149a30d293d
#
_cell.length_a   1.000
_cell.length_b   1.000
_cell.length_c   1.000
_cell.angle_alpha   90.00
_cell.angle_beta   90.00
_cell.angle_gamma   90.00
#
_symmetry.space_group_name_H-M   'P 1'
#
loop_
_entity.id
_entity.type
_entity.pdbx_description
1 polymer ?
#
loop_
_entity_poly.entity_id
_entity_poly.type
_entity_poly.pdbx_seq_one_letter_code
_entity_poly.pdbx_strand_id
1 'polypeptide(L)'
;EAAAFKERHLMRWLSIPGVSGREGKIRKILRERLRFLADRVELDPCGNVLASVSCGDGPVVLLSAHMDVYDELHLGRAIVEEGTLLRSSSGILGADDRAGIAIALRLCERIHRTDFRGTLKLAFTVKEEIGLIGARNIDPSFMRDVDAAIVVDRRGKRDIVVSRGGLEPFCDPAYGKLFERAGELAGMGDWRMTAGGSSDAVVFSQQFGVPAVNLSVGYMS
;
A
#
# COMPACT_ATOMS: atom_id res chain seq x y z
N GLU A 1 -12.52 -6.47 21.02
CA GLU A 1 -11.88 -7.59 20.27
C GLU A 1 -11.39 -7.17 18.88
N ALA A 2 -12.19 -6.46 18.07
CA ALA A 2 -11.80 -6.04 16.72
C ALA A 2 -10.63 -5.02 16.72
N ALA A 3 -10.56 -4.10 17.68
CA ALA A 3 -9.47 -3.14 17.82
C ALA A 3 -8.16 -3.85 18.21
N ALA A 4 -8.17 -4.67 19.24
CA ALA A 4 -7.01 -5.43 19.70
C ALA A 4 -6.48 -6.45 18.65
N PHE A 5 -7.34 -6.92 17.75
CA PHE A 5 -6.92 -7.76 16.63
C PHE A 5 -6.24 -6.93 15.52
N LYS A 6 -6.76 -5.71 15.24
CA LYS A 6 -6.17 -4.80 14.24
C LYS A 6 -4.76 -4.34 14.65
N GLU A 7 -4.59 -3.99 15.91
CA GLU A 7 -3.31 -3.56 16.47
C GLU A 7 -2.24 -4.64 16.38
N ARG A 8 -2.54 -5.88 16.81
CA ARG A 8 -1.61 -7.00 16.72
C ARG A 8 -1.18 -7.34 15.29
N HIS A 9 -2.07 -7.13 14.31
CA HIS A 9 -1.75 -7.36 12.92
C HIS A 9 -0.69 -6.34 12.40
N LEU A 10 -0.89 -5.05 12.68
CA LEU A 10 0.07 -4.00 12.31
C LEU A 10 1.39 -4.16 13.06
N MET A 11 1.38 -4.39 14.39
CA MET A 11 2.58 -4.52 15.22
C MET A 11 3.54 -5.59 14.70
N ARG A 12 2.99 -6.69 14.16
CA ARG A 12 3.81 -7.75 13.54
C ARG A 12 4.65 -7.20 12.37
N TRP A 13 4.03 -6.39 11.49
CA TRP A 13 4.74 -5.83 10.32
C TRP A 13 5.72 -4.75 10.72
N LEU A 14 5.39 -3.93 11.70
CA LEU A 14 6.29 -2.91 12.27
C LEU A 14 7.58 -3.49 12.84
N SER A 15 7.58 -4.75 13.26
CA SER A 15 8.73 -5.41 13.87
C SER A 15 9.70 -6.06 12.87
N ILE A 16 9.35 -6.09 11.57
CA ILE A 16 10.15 -6.77 10.55
C ILE A 16 11.13 -5.78 9.92
N PRO A 17 12.46 -5.99 10.01
CA PRO A 17 13.43 -5.12 9.35
C PRO A 17 13.38 -5.24 7.83
N GLY A 18 13.78 -4.18 7.15
CA GLY A 18 13.78 -4.08 5.69
C GLY A 18 14.02 -2.66 5.23
N VAL A 19 15.21 -2.11 5.51
CA VAL A 19 15.65 -0.82 4.96
C VAL A 19 15.84 -0.94 3.45
N SER A 20 15.71 0.19 2.74
CA SER A 20 15.85 0.25 1.28
C SER A 20 17.08 -0.51 0.78
N GLY A 21 16.86 -1.46 -0.12
CA GLY A 21 17.89 -2.36 -0.67
C GLY A 21 18.19 -3.60 0.17
N ARG A 22 17.62 -3.73 1.39
CA ARG A 22 17.77 -4.89 2.27
C ARG A 22 16.43 -5.49 2.70
N GLU A 23 15.44 -5.51 1.82
CA GLU A 23 14.07 -5.96 2.07
C GLU A 23 13.92 -7.49 2.14
N GLY A 24 15.00 -8.26 2.01
CA GLY A 24 14.96 -9.72 1.89
C GLY A 24 14.14 -10.44 2.97
N LYS A 25 14.19 -9.96 4.22
CA LYS A 25 13.44 -10.58 5.34
C LYS A 25 11.95 -10.34 5.23
N ILE A 26 11.55 -9.09 5.03
CA ILE A 26 10.12 -8.77 4.90
C ILE A 26 9.52 -9.38 3.64
N ARG A 27 10.25 -9.35 2.52
CA ARG A 27 9.87 -9.99 1.25
C ARG A 27 9.56 -11.48 1.43
N LYS A 28 10.43 -12.21 2.14
CA LYS A 28 10.22 -13.63 2.43
C LYS A 28 8.93 -13.86 3.22
N ILE A 29 8.75 -13.14 4.33
CA ILE A 29 7.58 -13.29 5.21
C ILE A 29 6.29 -12.91 4.48
N LEU A 30 6.32 -11.82 3.72
CA LEU A 30 5.18 -11.35 2.94
C LEU A 30 4.77 -12.37 1.88
N ARG A 31 5.74 -12.89 1.12
CA ARG A 31 5.52 -13.91 0.11
C ARG A 31 4.92 -15.19 0.71
N GLU A 32 5.43 -15.64 1.85
CA GLU A 32 4.89 -16.79 2.58
C GLU A 32 3.43 -16.55 2.99
N ARG A 33 3.12 -15.34 3.48
CA ARG A 33 1.75 -14.99 3.87
C ARG A 33 0.79 -14.96 2.68
N LEU A 34 1.20 -14.38 1.57
CA LEU A 34 0.39 -14.24 0.36
C LEU A 34 0.06 -15.59 -0.28
N ARG A 35 0.91 -16.61 -0.16
CA ARG A 35 0.62 -17.97 -0.67
C ARG A 35 -0.65 -18.61 -0.08
N PHE A 36 -1.12 -18.11 1.05
CA PHE A 36 -2.37 -18.56 1.68
C PHE A 36 -3.56 -17.65 1.37
N LEU A 37 -3.34 -16.52 0.69
CA LEU A 37 -4.35 -15.48 0.49
C LEU A 37 -4.63 -15.19 -0.97
N ALA A 38 -3.70 -15.50 -1.86
CA ALA A 38 -3.77 -15.15 -3.27
C ALA A 38 -3.67 -16.41 -4.14
N ASP A 39 -4.26 -16.34 -5.33
CA ASP A 39 -4.23 -17.42 -6.31
C ASP A 39 -2.85 -17.55 -6.97
N ARG A 40 -2.16 -16.43 -7.13
CA ARG A 40 -0.82 -16.37 -7.71
C ARG A 40 0.07 -15.42 -6.88
N VAL A 41 1.32 -15.83 -6.65
CA VAL A 41 2.34 -15.03 -5.97
C VAL A 41 3.67 -15.23 -6.68
N GLU A 42 4.29 -14.14 -7.10
CA GLU A 42 5.55 -14.14 -7.83
C GLU A 42 6.51 -13.06 -7.32
N LEU A 43 7.76 -13.20 -7.68
CA LEU A 43 8.77 -12.15 -7.53
C LEU A 43 9.18 -11.71 -8.93
N ASP A 44 9.18 -10.41 -9.14
CA ASP A 44 9.75 -9.88 -10.38
C ASP A 44 11.28 -9.75 -10.28
N PRO A 45 11.96 -9.45 -11.41
CA PRO A 45 13.43 -9.31 -11.41
C PRO A 45 13.96 -8.20 -10.51
N CYS A 46 13.17 -7.17 -10.22
CA CYS A 46 13.56 -6.08 -9.31
C CYS A 46 13.47 -6.52 -7.84
N GLY A 47 12.68 -7.54 -7.56
CA GLY A 47 12.44 -8.08 -6.22
C GLY A 47 11.15 -7.60 -5.58
N ASN A 48 10.24 -7.00 -6.35
CA ASN A 48 8.87 -6.73 -5.91
C ASN A 48 8.14 -8.05 -5.66
N VAL A 49 7.24 -8.08 -4.68
CA VAL A 49 6.31 -9.18 -4.49
C VAL A 49 5.01 -8.82 -5.17
N LEU A 50 4.64 -9.63 -6.16
CA LEU A 50 3.43 -9.46 -6.96
C LEU A 50 2.46 -10.59 -6.66
N ALA A 51 1.18 -10.27 -6.53
CA ALA A 51 0.16 -11.29 -6.29
C ALA A 51 -1.15 -10.93 -6.99
N SER A 52 -2.01 -11.93 -7.20
CA SER A 52 -3.35 -11.72 -7.75
C SER A 52 -4.38 -12.61 -7.07
N VAL A 53 -5.58 -12.06 -6.91
CA VAL A 53 -6.78 -12.73 -6.38
C VAL A 53 -7.93 -12.50 -7.34
N SER A 54 -8.48 -13.58 -7.88
CA SER A 54 -9.63 -13.52 -8.78
C SER A 54 -10.95 -13.59 -7.99
N CYS A 55 -11.83 -12.64 -8.26
CA CYS A 55 -13.16 -12.55 -7.67
C CYS A 55 -14.27 -12.58 -8.73
N GLY A 56 -14.01 -13.21 -9.89
CA GLY A 56 -14.91 -13.29 -11.04
C GLY A 56 -14.61 -12.23 -12.10
N ASP A 57 -15.52 -12.07 -13.06
CA ASP A 57 -15.36 -11.11 -14.15
C ASP A 57 -15.57 -9.67 -13.68
N GLY A 58 -14.70 -8.77 -14.13
CA GLY A 58 -14.75 -7.35 -13.78
C GLY A 58 -13.41 -6.66 -13.93
N PRO A 59 -13.24 -5.46 -13.40
CA PRO A 59 -12.00 -4.69 -13.53
C PRO A 59 -10.82 -5.34 -12.81
N VAL A 60 -9.63 -5.04 -13.31
CA VAL A 60 -8.36 -5.39 -12.66
C VAL A 60 -7.87 -4.19 -11.87
N VAL A 61 -7.92 -4.30 -10.56
CA VAL A 61 -7.53 -3.22 -9.64
C VAL A 61 -6.22 -3.57 -8.94
N LEU A 62 -5.23 -2.68 -9.07
CA LEU A 62 -3.96 -2.79 -8.37
C LEU A 62 -4.04 -2.10 -7.02
N LEU A 63 -3.64 -2.79 -5.96
CA LEU A 63 -3.38 -2.21 -4.64
C LEU A 63 -1.89 -2.30 -4.34
N SER A 64 -1.24 -1.18 -4.04
CA SER A 64 0.21 -1.10 -3.83
C SER A 64 0.58 -0.51 -2.49
N ALA A 65 1.65 -1.05 -1.91
CA ALA A 65 2.36 -0.55 -0.74
C ALA A 65 3.86 -0.87 -0.92
N HIS A 66 4.76 -0.09 -0.31
CA HIS A 66 6.18 -0.44 -0.40
C HIS A 66 6.68 -1.26 0.79
N MET A 67 7.74 -2.06 0.55
CA MET A 67 8.31 -2.96 1.55
C MET A 67 9.44 -2.35 2.35
N ASP A 68 10.11 -1.36 1.81
CA ASP A 68 11.24 -0.75 2.49
C ASP A 68 10.82 0.29 3.55
N VAL A 69 11.77 0.67 4.34
CA VAL A 69 11.73 1.82 5.25
C VAL A 69 13.00 2.63 5.05
N TYR A 70 12.94 3.94 5.27
CA TYR A 70 14.05 4.84 4.96
C TYR A 70 15.28 4.69 5.89
N ASP A 71 15.10 4.15 7.09
CA ASP A 71 16.18 3.95 8.07
C ASP A 71 16.05 2.59 8.77
N GLU A 72 17.11 2.14 9.44
CA GLU A 72 17.10 0.86 10.15
C GLU A 72 16.26 0.91 11.41
N LEU A 73 15.56 -0.18 11.66
CA LEU A 73 14.88 -0.38 12.93
C LEU A 73 15.92 -0.61 14.03
N HIS A 74 15.96 0.24 15.05
CA HIS A 74 16.91 0.08 16.16
C HIS A 74 16.70 -1.25 16.88
N LEU A 75 17.79 -1.94 17.16
CA LEU A 75 17.76 -3.17 17.95
C LEU A 75 17.26 -2.90 19.37
N GLY A 76 16.37 -3.77 19.86
CA GLY A 76 15.81 -3.64 21.20
C GLY A 76 14.76 -2.53 21.37
N ARG A 77 14.39 -1.82 20.30
CA ARG A 77 13.28 -0.86 20.39
C ARG A 77 11.97 -1.57 20.76
N ALA A 78 11.15 -0.92 21.55
CA ALA A 78 9.77 -1.32 21.82
C ALA A 78 8.79 -0.51 20.96
N ILE A 79 7.69 -1.13 20.58
CA ILE A 79 6.52 -0.42 20.05
C ILE A 79 5.64 -0.11 21.25
N VAL A 80 5.41 1.17 21.50
CA VAL A 80 4.68 1.69 22.67
C VAL A 80 3.32 2.20 22.22
N GLU A 81 2.28 1.82 22.95
CA GLU A 81 0.92 2.33 22.75
C GLU A 81 0.69 3.54 23.66
N GLU A 82 0.37 4.68 23.07
CA GLU A 82 0.02 5.92 23.75
C GLU A 82 -1.37 6.37 23.33
N GLY A 83 -2.39 5.93 24.05
CA GLY A 83 -3.79 6.15 23.67
C GLY A 83 -4.13 5.48 22.35
N THR A 84 -4.37 6.25 21.29
CA THR A 84 -4.68 5.75 19.94
C THR A 84 -3.47 5.73 19.01
N LEU A 85 -2.29 6.00 19.52
CA LEU A 85 -1.05 6.11 18.74
C LEU A 85 -0.09 4.98 19.08
N LEU A 86 0.61 4.50 18.05
CA LEU A 86 1.79 3.65 18.21
C LEU A 86 3.04 4.49 18.01
N ARG A 87 4.04 4.32 18.88
CA ARG A 87 5.33 5.00 18.79
C ARG A 87 6.47 4.00 18.90
N SER A 88 7.61 4.36 18.35
CA SER A 88 8.86 3.66 18.63
C SER A 88 9.52 4.26 19.86
N SER A 89 10.03 3.43 20.77
CA SER A 89 10.83 3.90 21.91
C SER A 89 12.20 4.44 21.48
N SER A 90 12.65 4.11 20.26
CA SER A 90 13.95 4.53 19.72
C SER A 90 13.95 4.41 18.20
N GLY A 91 14.42 5.43 17.50
CA GLY A 91 14.46 5.47 16.04
C GLY A 91 13.08 5.49 15.40
N ILE A 92 13.00 5.08 14.15
CA ILE A 92 11.76 5.09 13.38
C ILE A 92 10.77 4.02 13.84
N LEU A 93 9.47 4.29 13.70
CA LEU A 93 8.43 3.28 13.88
C LEU A 93 8.36 2.34 12.66
N GLY A 94 8.63 2.85 11.46
CA GLY A 94 8.53 2.12 10.21
C GLY A 94 7.09 1.90 9.74
N ALA A 95 6.16 2.78 10.16
CA ALA A 95 4.76 2.69 9.73
C ALA A 95 4.58 3.07 8.26
N ASP A 96 5.48 3.86 7.73
CA ASP A 96 5.76 4.10 6.33
C ASP A 96 6.63 2.93 5.79
N ASP A 97 6.16 1.99 4.95
CA ASP A 97 4.73 1.80 4.64
C ASP A 97 4.23 0.42 5.15
N ARG A 98 4.62 0.04 6.37
CA ARG A 98 4.10 -1.17 7.02
C ARG A 98 2.58 -1.08 7.26
N ALA A 99 2.06 0.15 7.38
CA ALA A 99 0.63 0.36 7.50
C ALA A 99 -0.11 -0.03 6.23
N GLY A 100 0.39 0.38 5.07
CA GLY A 100 -0.16 -0.02 3.77
C GLY A 100 -0.08 -1.53 3.55
N ILE A 101 1.04 -2.17 3.89
CA ILE A 101 1.15 -3.64 3.83
C ILE A 101 0.06 -4.31 4.69
N ALA A 102 -0.16 -3.85 5.91
CA ALA A 102 -1.16 -4.42 6.80
C ALA A 102 -2.58 -4.25 6.24
N ILE A 103 -2.89 -3.09 5.65
CA ILE A 103 -4.17 -2.80 4.99
C ILE A 103 -4.37 -3.70 3.77
N ALA A 104 -3.37 -3.79 2.88
CA ALA A 104 -3.44 -4.59 1.67
C ALA A 104 -3.69 -6.08 1.97
N LEU A 105 -2.95 -6.63 2.94
CA LEU A 105 -3.16 -8.01 3.37
C LEU A 105 -4.53 -8.21 4.01
N ARG A 106 -5.00 -7.25 4.80
CA ARG A 106 -6.32 -7.34 5.42
C ARG A 106 -7.45 -7.29 4.42
N LEU A 107 -7.30 -6.48 3.37
CA LEU A 107 -8.26 -6.47 2.26
C LEU A 107 -8.24 -7.83 1.55
N CYS A 108 -7.07 -8.34 1.21
CA CYS A 108 -6.89 -9.64 0.57
C CYS A 108 -7.56 -10.77 1.37
N GLU A 109 -7.43 -10.80 2.71
CA GLU A 109 -8.09 -11.77 3.59
C GLU A 109 -9.62 -11.72 3.52
N ARG A 110 -10.18 -10.60 3.11
CA ARG A 110 -11.63 -10.35 3.17
C ARG A 110 -12.28 -10.20 1.81
N ILE A 111 -11.53 -10.07 0.75
CA ILE A 111 -12.04 -9.69 -0.57
C ILE A 111 -13.16 -10.62 -1.06
N HIS A 112 -13.04 -11.93 -0.84
CA HIS A 112 -14.06 -12.92 -1.19
C HIS A 112 -15.35 -12.82 -0.37
N ARG A 113 -15.35 -12.00 0.69
CA ARG A 113 -16.55 -11.75 1.54
C ARG A 113 -17.20 -10.41 1.22
N THR A 114 -16.75 -9.76 0.16
CA THR A 114 -17.31 -8.50 -0.34
C THR A 114 -18.04 -8.75 -1.66
N ASP A 115 -18.76 -7.72 -2.13
CA ASP A 115 -19.44 -7.76 -3.43
C ASP A 115 -18.50 -7.42 -4.60
N PHE A 116 -17.21 -7.27 -4.34
CA PHE A 116 -16.23 -7.00 -5.40
C PHE A 116 -16.24 -8.13 -6.43
N ARG A 117 -16.28 -7.74 -7.72
CA ARG A 117 -16.09 -8.62 -8.87
C ARG A 117 -14.95 -8.05 -9.70
N GLY A 118 -14.07 -8.93 -10.15
CA GLY A 118 -12.87 -8.56 -10.89
C GLY A 118 -11.62 -9.25 -10.34
N THR A 119 -10.45 -8.71 -10.66
CA THR A 119 -9.17 -9.19 -10.16
C THR A 119 -8.53 -8.13 -9.27
N LEU A 120 -8.19 -8.50 -8.04
CA LEU A 120 -7.32 -7.70 -7.18
C LEU A 120 -5.87 -8.12 -7.44
N LYS A 121 -5.07 -7.22 -7.98
CA LYS A 121 -3.61 -7.34 -8.02
C LYS A 121 -2.99 -6.62 -6.83
N LEU A 122 -1.92 -7.20 -6.30
CA LEU A 122 -1.15 -6.64 -5.18
C LEU A 122 0.28 -6.45 -5.64
N ALA A 123 0.84 -5.25 -5.46
CA ALA A 123 2.25 -4.98 -5.66
C ALA A 123 2.87 -4.47 -4.35
N PHE A 124 3.86 -5.19 -3.86
CA PHE A 124 4.67 -4.74 -2.75
C PHE A 124 6.05 -4.41 -3.28
N THR A 125 6.31 -3.12 -3.42
CA THR A 125 7.49 -2.60 -4.11
C THR A 125 8.71 -2.54 -3.20
N VAL A 126 9.89 -2.50 -3.78
CA VAL A 126 11.17 -2.32 -3.10
C VAL A 126 11.76 -0.96 -3.40
N LYS A 127 12.59 -0.42 -2.48
CA LYS A 127 13.38 0.80 -2.69
C LYS A 127 12.52 1.99 -3.16
N GLU A 128 11.34 2.14 -2.56
CA GLU A 128 10.46 3.27 -2.81
C GLU A 128 11.13 4.56 -2.32
N GLU A 129 11.61 4.55 -1.08
CA GLU A 129 12.22 5.67 -0.34
C GLU A 129 13.47 6.26 -0.99
N ILE A 130 14.12 5.50 -1.87
CA ILE A 130 15.33 5.94 -2.59
C ILE A 130 15.09 6.13 -4.10
N GLY A 131 13.85 6.44 -4.48
CA GLY A 131 13.52 6.89 -5.84
C GLY A 131 12.53 6.02 -6.60
N LEU A 132 11.58 5.36 -5.95
CA LEU A 132 10.50 4.57 -6.56
C LEU A 132 11.04 3.44 -7.45
N ILE A 133 12.19 2.86 -7.06
CA ILE A 133 12.93 1.93 -7.93
C ILE A 133 12.12 0.69 -8.25
N GLY A 134 11.42 0.14 -7.25
CA GLY A 134 10.57 -1.03 -7.42
C GLY A 134 9.45 -0.78 -8.42
N ALA A 135 8.69 0.30 -8.24
CA ALA A 135 7.59 0.64 -9.14
C ALA A 135 8.07 0.93 -10.56
N ARG A 136 9.21 1.65 -10.74
CA ARG A 136 9.79 1.96 -12.05
C ARG A 136 10.24 0.71 -12.82
N ASN A 137 10.56 -0.36 -12.12
CA ASN A 137 11.07 -1.60 -12.68
C ASN A 137 10.11 -2.79 -12.46
N ILE A 138 8.86 -2.51 -12.12
CA ILE A 138 7.84 -3.56 -12.02
C ILE A 138 7.67 -4.25 -13.37
N ASP A 139 7.43 -5.56 -13.36
CA ASP A 139 7.23 -6.32 -14.59
C ASP A 139 6.09 -5.72 -15.44
N PRO A 140 6.37 -5.21 -16.65
CA PRO A 140 5.34 -4.62 -17.49
C PRO A 140 4.20 -5.60 -17.85
N SER A 141 4.49 -6.90 -17.87
CA SER A 141 3.45 -7.92 -18.13
C SER A 141 2.42 -7.98 -17.00
N PHE A 142 2.85 -7.71 -15.75
CA PHE A 142 1.95 -7.64 -14.61
C PHE A 142 1.03 -6.41 -14.67
N MET A 143 1.50 -5.30 -15.26
CA MET A 143 0.74 -4.05 -15.34
C MET A 143 -0.21 -3.96 -16.54
N ARG A 144 -0.03 -4.82 -17.56
CA ARG A 144 -0.68 -4.69 -18.89
C ARG A 144 -2.19 -4.59 -18.86
N ASP A 145 -2.84 -5.30 -17.96
CA ASP A 145 -4.29 -5.42 -17.85
C ASP A 145 -4.86 -4.68 -16.62
N VAL A 146 -4.05 -3.84 -15.96
CA VAL A 146 -4.50 -3.06 -14.81
C VAL A 146 -5.35 -1.87 -15.28
N ASP A 147 -6.59 -1.81 -14.84
CA ASP A 147 -7.53 -0.73 -15.17
C ASP A 147 -7.36 0.49 -14.24
N ALA A 148 -6.98 0.26 -12.99
CA ALA A 148 -6.88 1.31 -11.98
C ALA A 148 -5.94 0.89 -10.84
N ALA A 149 -5.27 1.87 -10.22
CA ALA A 149 -4.36 1.65 -9.10
C ALA A 149 -4.74 2.45 -7.85
N ILE A 150 -4.56 1.81 -6.71
CA ILE A 150 -4.69 2.39 -5.39
C ILE A 150 -3.36 2.17 -4.66
N VAL A 151 -2.66 3.23 -4.34
CA VAL A 151 -1.50 3.20 -3.46
C VAL A 151 -1.97 3.53 -2.06
N VAL A 152 -1.50 2.81 -1.05
CA VAL A 152 -1.89 3.01 0.36
C VAL A 152 -0.67 3.38 1.18
N ASP A 153 -0.15 4.57 0.91
CA ASP A 153 1.15 5.06 1.36
C ASP A 153 1.13 6.57 1.69
N ARG A 154 -0.02 7.16 1.98
CA ARG A 154 -0.07 8.56 2.34
C ARG A 154 -0.09 8.72 3.86
N ARG A 155 0.81 9.56 4.39
CA ARG A 155 0.77 9.99 5.81
C ARG A 155 -0.54 10.66 6.17
N GLY A 156 -0.81 10.75 7.46
CA GLY A 156 -1.99 11.45 7.95
C GLY A 156 -3.27 10.68 7.73
N LYS A 157 -4.36 11.41 7.69
CA LYS A 157 -5.71 10.84 7.63
C LYS A 157 -6.52 11.51 6.55
N ARG A 158 -7.30 10.71 5.79
CA ARG A 158 -8.38 11.19 4.93
C ARG A 158 -7.96 11.95 3.68
N ASP A 159 -6.70 11.88 3.29
CA ASP A 159 -6.23 12.40 2.02
C ASP A 159 -6.44 11.36 0.92
N ILE A 160 -6.98 11.81 -0.21
CA ILE A 160 -6.99 11.12 -1.50
C ILE A 160 -6.05 11.92 -2.38
N VAL A 161 -4.79 11.52 -2.44
CA VAL A 161 -3.80 12.22 -3.25
C VAL A 161 -4.00 11.86 -4.71
N VAL A 162 -4.26 12.86 -5.54
CA VAL A 162 -4.56 12.72 -6.98
C VAL A 162 -3.51 13.39 -7.87
N SER A 163 -2.50 14.03 -7.28
CA SER A 163 -1.44 14.71 -8.03
C SER A 163 -0.18 14.91 -7.19
N ARG A 164 0.98 14.98 -7.85
CA ARG A 164 2.22 15.43 -7.26
C ARG A 164 2.32 16.96 -7.33
N GLY A 165 2.36 17.60 -6.15
CA GLY A 165 2.48 19.06 -6.03
C GLY A 165 1.36 19.87 -6.68
N GLY A 166 0.24 19.27 -7.04
CA GLY A 166 -0.85 19.93 -7.79
C GLY A 166 -0.55 20.14 -9.29
N LEU A 167 0.63 19.74 -9.76
CA LEU A 167 1.08 19.99 -11.15
C LEU A 167 1.04 18.74 -12.02
N GLU A 168 1.26 17.58 -11.43
CA GLU A 168 1.32 16.31 -12.14
C GLU A 168 0.16 15.42 -11.67
N PRO A 169 -0.95 15.37 -12.41
CA PRO A 169 -2.10 14.55 -12.03
C PRO A 169 -1.78 13.04 -12.17
N PHE A 170 -2.32 12.24 -11.26
CA PHE A 170 -2.25 10.77 -11.31
C PHE A 170 -3.46 10.15 -12.00
N CYS A 171 -4.55 10.89 -12.13
CA CYS A 171 -5.80 10.43 -12.69
C CYS A 171 -6.69 11.59 -13.13
N ASP A 172 -7.75 11.25 -13.86
CA ASP A 172 -8.86 12.17 -14.08
C ASP A 172 -9.55 12.51 -12.74
N PRO A 173 -10.01 13.75 -12.52
CA PRO A 173 -10.73 14.13 -11.31
C PRO A 173 -11.93 13.25 -10.97
N ALA A 174 -12.61 12.67 -11.98
CA ALA A 174 -13.71 11.75 -11.75
C ALA A 174 -13.29 10.49 -11.00
N TYR A 175 -12.06 9.99 -11.25
CA TYR A 175 -11.51 8.84 -10.52
C TYR A 175 -11.29 9.17 -9.04
N GLY A 176 -10.73 10.35 -8.73
CA GLY A 176 -10.57 10.80 -7.33
C GLY A 176 -11.91 10.96 -6.60
N LYS A 177 -12.94 11.46 -7.29
CA LYS A 177 -14.30 11.58 -6.73
C LYS A 177 -14.95 10.25 -6.36
N LEU A 178 -14.57 9.13 -7.02
CA LEU A 178 -15.05 7.80 -6.63
C LEU A 178 -14.64 7.47 -5.19
N PHE A 179 -13.43 7.89 -4.78
CA PHE A 179 -12.93 7.64 -3.42
C PHE A 179 -13.59 8.55 -2.38
N GLU A 180 -13.89 9.81 -2.71
CA GLU A 180 -14.72 10.68 -1.84
C GLU A 180 -16.08 10.04 -1.61
N ARG A 181 -16.73 9.59 -2.71
CA ARG A 181 -18.02 8.91 -2.63
C ARG A 181 -17.95 7.59 -1.87
N ALA A 182 -16.90 6.80 -2.06
CA ALA A 182 -16.68 5.58 -1.30
C ALA A 182 -16.51 5.86 0.20
N GLY A 183 -15.81 6.95 0.55
CA GLY A 183 -15.68 7.43 1.91
C GLY A 183 -17.04 7.78 2.53
N GLU A 184 -17.89 8.52 1.82
CA GLU A 184 -19.25 8.83 2.26
C GLU A 184 -20.07 7.57 2.54
N LEU A 185 -20.07 6.61 1.59
CA LEU A 185 -20.80 5.34 1.73
C LEU A 185 -20.29 4.48 2.89
N ALA A 186 -19.01 4.60 3.23
CA ALA A 186 -18.39 3.92 4.36
C ALA A 186 -18.57 4.65 5.71
N GLY A 187 -19.32 5.78 5.74
CA GLY A 187 -19.47 6.62 6.93
C GLY A 187 -18.22 7.44 7.28
N MET A 188 -17.33 7.65 6.29
CA MET A 188 -16.09 8.41 6.39
C MET A 188 -16.10 9.58 5.39
N GLY A 189 -17.16 10.38 5.42
CA GLY A 189 -17.45 11.43 4.43
C GLY A 189 -16.54 12.66 4.47
N ASP A 190 -15.46 12.63 5.22
CA ASP A 190 -14.46 13.69 5.34
C ASP A 190 -13.14 13.40 4.56
N TRP A 191 -13.11 12.33 3.79
CA TRP A 191 -12.04 12.10 2.83
C TRP A 191 -12.12 13.09 1.67
N ARG A 192 -10.97 13.70 1.31
CA ARG A 192 -10.92 14.74 0.25
C ARG A 192 -9.74 14.54 -0.68
N MET A 193 -9.98 14.86 -1.95
CA MET A 193 -8.92 14.97 -2.94
C MET A 193 -7.94 16.07 -2.56
N THR A 194 -6.65 15.78 -2.68
CA THR A 194 -5.57 16.73 -2.39
C THR A 194 -4.36 16.48 -3.29
N ALA A 195 -3.46 17.45 -3.29
CA ALA A 195 -2.12 17.27 -3.82
C ALA A 195 -1.22 16.62 -2.75
N GLY A 196 -0.24 15.85 -3.17
CA GLY A 196 0.73 15.22 -2.27
C GLY A 196 2.15 15.20 -2.81
N GLY A 197 2.98 14.38 -2.18
CA GLY A 197 4.35 14.12 -2.60
C GLY A 197 4.45 13.07 -3.71
N SER A 198 5.66 12.59 -3.91
CA SER A 198 5.97 11.47 -4.79
C SER A 198 5.58 10.17 -4.08
N SER A 199 5.12 9.19 -4.83
CA SER A 199 4.85 7.83 -4.41
C SER A 199 4.77 6.94 -5.66
N ASP A 200 4.59 5.63 -5.50
CA ASP A 200 4.41 4.71 -6.62
C ASP A 200 3.26 5.09 -7.56
N ALA A 201 2.27 5.85 -7.07
CA ALA A 201 1.16 6.36 -7.90
C ALA A 201 1.64 7.20 -9.09
N VAL A 202 2.72 7.98 -8.93
CA VAL A 202 3.35 8.74 -10.03
C VAL A 202 3.78 7.79 -11.15
N VAL A 203 4.44 6.70 -10.77
CA VAL A 203 4.98 5.73 -11.74
C VAL A 203 3.86 5.01 -12.45
N PHE A 204 2.87 4.51 -11.72
CA PHE A 204 1.73 3.80 -12.32
C PHE A 204 0.98 4.68 -13.31
N SER A 205 0.78 5.95 -12.97
CA SER A 205 0.13 6.89 -13.88
C SER A 205 1.01 7.26 -15.08
N GLN A 206 2.23 7.70 -14.86
CA GLN A 206 3.06 8.28 -15.92
C GLN A 206 3.71 7.25 -16.82
N GLN A 207 4.17 6.13 -16.27
CA GLN A 207 4.87 5.10 -17.02
C GLN A 207 3.93 4.07 -17.65
N PHE A 208 2.82 3.74 -16.97
CA PHE A 208 1.90 2.69 -17.41
C PHE A 208 0.55 3.23 -17.87
N GLY A 209 0.28 4.52 -17.71
CA GLY A 209 -0.99 5.13 -18.07
C GLY A 209 -2.19 4.66 -17.22
N VAL A 210 -1.90 4.06 -16.06
CA VAL A 210 -2.92 3.54 -15.15
C VAL A 210 -3.39 4.66 -14.22
N PRO A 211 -4.68 5.03 -14.19
CA PRO A 211 -5.19 6.03 -13.25
C PRO A 211 -4.93 5.57 -11.81
N ALA A 212 -4.33 6.44 -11.01
CA ALA A 212 -3.89 6.10 -9.66
C ALA A 212 -4.33 7.14 -8.62
N VAL A 213 -4.51 6.69 -7.38
CA VAL A 213 -4.60 7.55 -6.19
C VAL A 213 -3.66 7.05 -5.12
N ASN A 214 -3.24 7.92 -4.19
CA ASN A 214 -2.55 7.51 -2.98
C ASN A 214 -3.38 7.91 -1.75
N LEU A 215 -3.75 6.93 -0.94
CA LEU A 215 -4.66 7.08 0.20
C LEU A 215 -3.89 7.15 1.53
N SER A 216 -4.37 8.01 2.44
CA SER A 216 -3.86 8.07 3.82
C SER A 216 -4.05 6.75 4.57
N VAL A 217 -3.00 6.31 5.27
CA VAL A 217 -2.99 5.06 6.04
C VAL A 217 -2.72 5.27 7.53
N GLY A 218 -2.71 6.50 7.98
CA GLY A 218 -2.72 6.84 9.41
C GLY A 218 -1.35 7.01 10.05
N TYR A 219 -0.24 6.79 9.37
CA TYR A 219 1.05 7.12 9.95
C TYR A 219 1.28 8.64 9.96
N MET A 220 2.08 9.08 10.90
CA MET A 220 2.47 10.47 11.07
C MET A 220 3.99 10.55 10.93
N SER A 221 4.46 11.44 10.14
CA SER A 221 5.89 11.78 10.03
C SER A 221 6.30 12.78 11.09
#